data_59eb5f33f2f4eb226c9f5510d8c691f0
#
_entry.id   59eb5f33f2f4eb226c9f5510d8c691f0
#
_cell.length_a   1.000
_cell.length_b   1.000
_cell.length_c   1.000
_cell.angle_alpha   90.00
_cell.angle_beta   90.00
_cell.angle_gamma   90.00
#
_symmetry.space_group_name_H-M   'P 1'
#
loop_
_entity.id
_entity.type
_entity.pdbx_description
1 polymer ?
#
loop_
_entity_poly.entity_id
_entity_poly.type
_entity_poly.pdbx_seq_one_letter_code
_entity_poly.pdbx_strand_id
1 'polypeptide(L)'
;MARTGRPREFDRDRAIDAAMALFWSQGYEPTSLTQLKSCMGNISPASFYAAFGSKEALFREVVQHYLATYGQVMAPLGDESLAPRDAIERTLRGSAAMQSARAHPCGCLIVAGASNCSPENEPVQALLAKERQRTRAGFRACVKRAIASGELRDCPATEVLPDIFTTFLHGMTCEARDGVRSENLEAAITSLLTLWDASAVVPGTGKHPKNF
;
A
#
# COMPACT_ATOMS: atom_id res chain seq x y z
N MET A 1 -6.83 0.89 -53.58
CA MET A 1 -7.65 1.55 -52.52
C MET A 1 -7.32 0.93 -51.19
N ALA A 2 -6.61 1.64 -50.31
CA ALA A 2 -6.23 1.16 -48.98
C ALA A 2 -7.47 1.13 -48.08
N ARG A 3 -7.84 -0.04 -47.56
CA ARG A 3 -8.86 -0.19 -46.52
C ARG A 3 -8.39 0.55 -45.29
N THR A 4 -8.98 1.69 -44.99
CA THR A 4 -8.84 2.38 -43.73
C THR A 4 -9.39 1.45 -42.62
N GLY A 5 -8.51 0.82 -41.86
CA GLY A 5 -8.94 -0.03 -40.73
C GLY A 5 -9.76 0.83 -39.75
N ARG A 6 -10.82 0.25 -39.20
CA ARG A 6 -11.65 0.84 -38.14
C ARG A 6 -10.71 1.38 -37.08
N PRO A 7 -10.86 2.63 -36.60
CA PRO A 7 -10.03 3.15 -35.50
C PRO A 7 -10.10 2.15 -34.35
N ARG A 8 -8.94 1.76 -33.82
CA ARG A 8 -8.91 0.96 -32.57
C ARG A 8 -9.67 1.75 -31.52
N GLU A 9 -10.77 1.17 -31.04
CA GLU A 9 -11.53 1.73 -29.93
C GLU A 9 -10.56 1.93 -28.75
N PHE A 10 -10.52 3.15 -28.20
CA PHE A 10 -9.64 3.48 -27.08
C PHE A 10 -10.11 2.70 -25.86
N ASP A 11 -9.30 1.71 -25.45
CA ASP A 11 -9.55 0.89 -24.27
C ASP A 11 -9.02 1.66 -23.04
N ARG A 12 -9.96 2.27 -22.32
CA ARG A 12 -9.64 3.13 -21.17
C ARG A 12 -9.04 2.36 -20.01
N ASP A 13 -9.51 1.14 -19.72
CA ASP A 13 -9.03 0.33 -18.62
C ASP A 13 -7.58 -0.11 -18.85
N ARG A 14 -7.27 -0.57 -20.07
CA ARG A 14 -5.89 -0.87 -20.46
C ARG A 14 -4.98 0.35 -20.41
N ALA A 15 -5.50 1.52 -20.72
CA ALA A 15 -4.74 2.76 -20.62
C ALA A 15 -4.42 3.13 -19.15
N ILE A 16 -5.36 2.91 -18.23
CA ILE A 16 -5.15 3.08 -16.79
C ILE A 16 -4.12 2.08 -16.27
N ASP A 17 -4.18 0.80 -16.66
CA ASP A 17 -3.18 -0.21 -16.28
C ASP A 17 -1.78 0.17 -16.76
N ALA A 18 -1.64 0.61 -18.00
CA ALA A 18 -0.37 1.03 -18.55
C ALA A 18 0.19 2.28 -17.84
N ALA A 19 -0.67 3.26 -17.53
CA ALA A 19 -0.30 4.43 -16.76
C ALA A 19 0.09 4.07 -15.32
N MET A 20 -0.65 3.14 -14.70
CA MET A 20 -0.35 2.65 -13.36
C MET A 20 1.03 2.02 -13.29
N ALA A 21 1.37 1.12 -14.21
CA ALA A 21 2.69 0.52 -14.27
C ALA A 21 3.80 1.57 -14.44
N LEU A 22 3.56 2.60 -15.26
CA LEU A 22 4.53 3.67 -15.49
C LEU A 22 4.70 4.55 -14.24
N PHE A 23 3.61 5.02 -13.63
CA PHE A 23 3.67 5.81 -12.39
C PHE A 23 4.26 5.01 -11.21
N TRP A 24 3.97 3.72 -11.14
CA TRP A 24 4.50 2.86 -10.09
C TRP A 24 6.02 2.69 -10.19
N SER A 25 6.54 2.51 -11.41
CA SER A 25 7.97 2.32 -11.64
C SER A 25 8.79 3.60 -11.43
N GLN A 26 8.29 4.75 -11.91
CA GLN A 26 9.06 6.00 -11.97
C GLN A 26 8.62 7.06 -10.95
N GLY A 27 7.40 6.97 -10.44
CA GLY A 27 6.77 8.02 -9.65
C GLY A 27 6.03 9.04 -10.52
N TYR A 28 5.25 9.90 -9.86
CA TYR A 28 4.44 10.92 -10.53
C TYR A 28 5.29 11.98 -11.22
N GLU A 29 6.21 12.62 -10.51
CA GLU A 29 6.97 13.77 -11.00
C GLU A 29 7.75 13.47 -12.29
N PRO A 30 8.59 12.41 -12.35
CA PRO A 30 9.41 12.10 -13.52
C PRO A 30 8.61 11.61 -14.73
N THR A 31 7.36 11.15 -14.52
CA THR A 31 6.53 10.62 -15.60
C THR A 31 6.01 11.74 -16.49
N SER A 32 6.44 11.79 -17.75
CA SER A 32 6.03 12.82 -18.71
C SER A 32 4.73 12.47 -19.42
N LEU A 33 4.01 13.49 -19.91
CA LEU A 33 2.83 13.30 -20.78
C LEU A 33 3.16 12.52 -22.05
N THR A 34 4.38 12.68 -22.59
CA THR A 34 4.82 11.94 -23.77
C THR A 34 4.92 10.45 -23.47
N GLN A 35 5.51 10.07 -22.33
CA GLN A 35 5.57 8.67 -21.90
C GLN A 35 4.17 8.08 -21.66
N LEU A 36 3.28 8.83 -20.99
CA LEU A 36 1.89 8.40 -20.77
C LEU A 36 1.14 8.15 -22.07
N LYS A 37 1.21 9.08 -23.03
CA LYS A 37 0.57 8.90 -24.34
C LYS A 37 1.15 7.69 -25.08
N SER A 38 2.46 7.50 -25.00
CA SER A 38 3.14 6.37 -25.64
C SER A 38 2.69 5.03 -25.06
N CYS A 39 2.67 4.87 -23.74
CA CYS A 39 2.25 3.61 -23.11
C CYS A 39 0.77 3.28 -23.33
N MET A 40 -0.06 4.28 -23.63
CA MET A 40 -1.47 4.14 -23.95
C MET A 40 -1.76 3.88 -25.46
N GLY A 41 -0.75 3.48 -26.23
CA GLY A 41 -0.90 3.18 -27.65
C GLY A 41 -0.70 4.39 -28.57
N ASN A 42 0.13 5.36 -28.16
CA ASN A 42 0.47 6.59 -28.89
C ASN A 42 -0.76 7.47 -29.16
N ILE A 43 -1.63 7.64 -28.16
CA ILE A 43 -2.79 8.51 -28.30
C ILE A 43 -2.38 9.98 -28.52
N SER A 44 -3.22 10.73 -29.23
CA SER A 44 -2.99 12.16 -29.44
C SER A 44 -3.14 12.96 -28.15
N PRO A 45 -2.51 14.15 -28.03
CA PRO A 45 -2.76 15.05 -26.88
C PRO A 45 -4.26 15.34 -26.69
N ALA A 46 -4.99 15.60 -27.78
CA ALA A 46 -6.43 15.86 -27.70
C ALA A 46 -7.19 14.66 -27.13
N SER A 47 -6.86 13.44 -27.55
CA SER A 47 -7.47 12.21 -27.02
C SER A 47 -7.14 12.00 -25.54
N PHE A 48 -5.89 12.29 -25.12
CA PHE A 48 -5.48 12.21 -23.72
C PHE A 48 -6.31 13.16 -22.84
N TYR A 49 -6.38 14.45 -23.22
CA TYR A 49 -7.12 15.44 -22.44
C TYR A 49 -8.63 15.19 -22.46
N ALA A 50 -9.19 14.70 -23.58
CA ALA A 50 -10.58 14.30 -23.64
C ALA A 50 -10.90 13.12 -22.71
N ALA A 51 -9.99 12.15 -22.57
CA ALA A 51 -10.19 10.94 -21.74
C ALA A 51 -9.97 11.19 -20.25
N PHE A 52 -8.96 11.98 -19.90
CA PHE A 52 -8.44 12.07 -18.51
C PHE A 52 -8.40 13.49 -17.95
N GLY A 53 -8.57 14.52 -18.76
CA GLY A 53 -8.54 15.91 -18.36
C GLY A 53 -7.13 16.44 -18.03
N SER A 54 -6.37 15.76 -17.19
CA SER A 54 -5.01 16.15 -16.79
C SER A 54 -4.18 14.96 -16.36
N LYS A 55 -2.85 15.14 -16.21
CA LYS A 55 -1.96 14.14 -15.63
C LYS A 55 -2.33 13.84 -14.18
N GLU A 56 -2.72 14.85 -13.42
CA GLU A 56 -3.15 14.70 -12.04
C GLU A 56 -4.46 13.93 -11.93
N ALA A 57 -5.45 14.24 -12.78
CA ALA A 57 -6.72 13.52 -12.79
C ALA A 57 -6.53 12.05 -13.14
N LEU A 58 -5.71 11.74 -14.16
CA LEU A 58 -5.30 10.37 -14.47
C LEU A 58 -4.61 9.69 -13.28
N PHE A 59 -3.69 10.37 -12.59
CA PHE A 59 -3.00 9.79 -11.46
C PHE A 59 -3.96 9.45 -10.31
N ARG A 60 -4.96 10.30 -10.06
CA ARG A 60 -6.01 10.03 -9.06
C ARG A 60 -6.80 8.76 -9.39
N GLU A 61 -7.15 8.56 -10.67
CA GLU A 61 -7.80 7.33 -11.12
C GLU A 61 -6.88 6.11 -10.99
N VAL A 62 -5.62 6.26 -11.35
CA VAL A 62 -4.60 5.22 -11.17
C VAL A 62 -4.48 4.82 -9.70
N VAL A 63 -4.46 5.77 -8.76
CA VAL A 63 -4.43 5.48 -7.32
C VAL A 63 -5.68 4.72 -6.89
N GLN A 64 -6.86 5.11 -7.36
CA GLN A 64 -8.10 4.39 -7.06
C GLN A 64 -8.08 2.96 -7.60
N HIS A 65 -7.62 2.79 -8.84
CA HIS A 65 -7.47 1.47 -9.46
C HIS A 65 -6.46 0.59 -8.71
N TYR A 66 -5.32 1.15 -8.32
CA TYR A 66 -4.32 0.48 -7.49
C TYR A 66 -4.92 0.01 -6.16
N LEU A 67 -5.67 0.87 -5.46
CA LEU A 67 -6.30 0.53 -4.18
C LEU A 67 -7.36 -0.58 -4.34
N ALA A 68 -8.08 -0.60 -5.47
CA ALA A 68 -9.08 -1.62 -5.77
C ALA A 68 -8.48 -2.97 -6.19
N THR A 69 -7.20 -3.01 -6.55
CA THR A 69 -6.48 -4.21 -7.01
C THR A 69 -5.36 -4.60 -6.05
N TYR A 70 -4.17 -4.11 -6.27
CA TYR A 70 -2.97 -4.42 -5.47
C TYR A 70 -3.06 -3.93 -4.01
N GLY A 71 -3.76 -2.82 -3.77
CA GLY A 71 -3.99 -2.26 -2.44
C GLY A 71 -4.90 -3.10 -1.54
N GLN A 72 -5.59 -4.11 -2.09
CA GLN A 72 -6.44 -5.02 -1.32
C GLN A 72 -5.68 -5.82 -0.25
N VAL A 73 -4.36 -5.88 -0.32
CA VAL A 73 -3.53 -6.46 0.75
C VAL A 73 -3.68 -5.74 2.10
N MET A 74 -4.27 -4.53 2.10
CA MET A 74 -4.59 -3.79 3.34
C MET A 74 -5.98 -4.14 3.91
N ALA A 75 -6.83 -4.85 3.18
CA ALA A 75 -8.21 -5.16 3.60
C ALA A 75 -8.30 -5.88 4.97
N PRO A 76 -7.37 -6.79 5.33
CA PRO A 76 -7.43 -7.45 6.63
C PRO A 76 -7.43 -6.50 7.84
N LEU A 77 -6.82 -5.31 7.73
CA LEU A 77 -6.82 -4.32 8.82
C LEU A 77 -8.22 -3.79 9.17
N GLY A 78 -9.15 -3.82 8.21
CA GLY A 78 -10.53 -3.40 8.40
C GLY A 78 -11.50 -4.57 8.66
N ASP A 79 -11.04 -5.81 8.61
CA ASP A 79 -11.87 -7.00 8.83
C ASP A 79 -11.98 -7.28 10.33
N GLU A 80 -13.13 -6.92 10.90
CA GLU A 80 -13.41 -7.13 12.33
C GLU A 80 -13.64 -8.60 12.69
N SER A 81 -13.85 -9.48 11.71
CA SER A 81 -13.99 -10.93 11.94
C SER A 81 -12.64 -11.62 12.21
N LEU A 82 -11.55 -10.97 11.83
CA LEU A 82 -10.21 -11.48 12.09
C LEU A 82 -9.71 -11.10 13.49
N ALA A 83 -8.99 -12.02 14.14
CA ALA A 83 -8.21 -11.67 15.31
C ALA A 83 -7.23 -10.55 14.95
N PRO A 84 -7.03 -9.55 15.84
CA PRO A 84 -6.18 -8.38 15.53
C PRO A 84 -4.77 -8.75 15.08
N ARG A 85 -4.14 -9.72 15.74
CA ARG A 85 -2.82 -10.23 15.37
C ARG A 85 -2.81 -10.81 13.95
N ASP A 86 -3.80 -11.64 13.62
CA ASP A 86 -3.91 -12.28 12.30
C ASP A 86 -4.14 -11.24 11.19
N ALA A 87 -4.95 -10.21 11.47
CA ALA A 87 -5.17 -9.11 10.53
C ALA A 87 -3.87 -8.39 10.19
N ILE A 88 -3.04 -8.09 11.19
CA ILE A 88 -1.72 -7.45 11.01
C ILE A 88 -0.77 -8.39 10.25
N GLU A 89 -0.67 -9.66 10.67
CA GLU A 89 0.19 -10.63 10.02
C GLU A 89 -0.16 -10.83 8.55
N ARG A 90 -1.45 -11.04 8.23
CA ARG A 90 -1.93 -11.18 6.85
C ARG A 90 -1.63 -9.95 6.01
N THR A 91 -1.80 -8.76 6.57
CA THR A 91 -1.49 -7.49 5.89
C THR A 91 0.00 -7.38 5.56
N LEU A 92 0.88 -7.66 6.51
CA LEU A 92 2.32 -7.56 6.33
C LEU A 92 2.82 -8.61 5.32
N ARG A 93 2.42 -9.87 5.45
CA ARG A 93 2.80 -10.95 4.52
C ARG A 93 2.21 -10.74 3.13
N GLY A 94 0.94 -10.36 3.03
CA GLY A 94 0.32 -10.00 1.76
C GLY A 94 1.05 -8.86 1.07
N SER A 95 1.48 -7.85 1.84
CA SER A 95 2.28 -6.73 1.32
C SER A 95 3.66 -7.17 0.86
N ALA A 96 4.35 -8.04 1.59
CA ALA A 96 5.65 -8.56 1.18
C ALA A 96 5.54 -9.33 -0.13
N ALA A 97 4.56 -10.23 -0.24
CA ALA A 97 4.30 -10.99 -1.46
C ALA A 97 3.97 -10.06 -2.65
N MET A 98 3.05 -9.10 -2.47
CA MET A 98 2.66 -8.16 -3.51
C MET A 98 3.85 -7.30 -3.93
N GLN A 99 4.58 -6.69 -3.00
CA GLN A 99 5.66 -5.75 -3.32
C GLN A 99 6.87 -6.40 -3.99
N SER A 100 7.07 -7.73 -3.80
CA SER A 100 8.17 -8.50 -4.38
C SER A 100 7.77 -9.25 -5.65
N ALA A 101 6.51 -9.21 -6.07
CA ALA A 101 6.03 -9.94 -7.24
C ALA A 101 6.63 -9.36 -8.53
N ARG A 102 6.98 -10.26 -9.48
CA ARG A 102 7.61 -9.86 -10.76
C ARG A 102 6.61 -9.51 -11.86
N ALA A 103 5.31 -9.70 -11.60
CA ALA A 103 4.25 -9.42 -12.59
C ALA A 103 3.95 -7.92 -12.77
N HIS A 104 4.48 -7.08 -11.90
CA HIS A 104 4.29 -5.63 -11.88
C HIS A 104 5.55 -4.95 -11.28
N PRO A 105 5.66 -3.61 -11.29
CA PRO A 105 6.77 -2.89 -10.66
C PRO A 105 6.86 -3.22 -9.16
N CYS A 106 8.08 -3.44 -8.66
CA CYS A 106 8.33 -3.75 -7.25
C CYS A 106 8.03 -2.56 -6.33
N GLY A 107 7.76 -2.86 -5.06
CA GLY A 107 7.42 -1.88 -4.02
C GLY A 107 5.95 -1.49 -4.04
N CYS A 108 5.60 -0.38 -3.43
CA CYS A 108 4.24 0.12 -3.27
C CYS A 108 4.08 1.49 -3.92
N LEU A 109 3.10 1.64 -4.82
CA LEU A 109 2.77 2.91 -5.47
C LEU A 109 2.42 4.00 -4.43
N ILE A 110 1.69 3.65 -3.37
CA ILE A 110 1.26 4.61 -2.33
C ILE A 110 2.45 5.14 -1.51
N VAL A 111 3.50 4.35 -1.36
CA VAL A 111 4.71 4.76 -0.63
C VAL A 111 5.65 5.53 -1.54
N ALA A 112 5.96 5.01 -2.73
CA ALA A 112 7.01 5.54 -3.60
C ALA A 112 6.51 6.54 -4.66
N GLY A 113 5.21 6.53 -4.98
CA GLY A 113 4.68 7.19 -6.18
C GLY A 113 4.80 8.72 -6.21
N ALA A 114 4.93 9.38 -5.06
CA ALA A 114 5.08 10.83 -4.96
C ALA A 114 5.96 11.24 -3.77
N SER A 115 7.05 10.50 -3.52
CA SER A 115 7.96 10.76 -2.40
C SER A 115 8.75 12.05 -2.58
N ASN A 116 9.05 12.42 -3.83
CA ASN A 116 9.79 13.61 -4.21
C ASN A 116 8.98 14.37 -5.26
N CYS A 117 8.05 15.20 -4.81
CA CYS A 117 7.29 16.10 -5.68
C CYS A 117 7.69 17.55 -5.43
N SER A 118 7.70 18.35 -6.50
CA SER A 118 7.79 19.80 -6.41
C SER A 118 6.57 20.38 -5.65
N PRO A 119 6.68 21.60 -5.08
CA PRO A 119 5.56 22.23 -4.39
C PRO A 119 4.30 22.36 -5.26
N GLU A 120 4.44 22.46 -6.57
CA GLU A 120 3.34 22.55 -7.54
C GLU A 120 2.49 21.27 -7.55
N ASN A 121 3.08 20.13 -7.16
CA ASN A 121 2.44 18.82 -7.10
C ASN A 121 2.05 18.39 -5.66
N GLU A 122 1.97 19.35 -4.72
CA GLU A 122 1.50 19.11 -3.35
C GLU A 122 0.17 18.32 -3.28
N PRO A 123 -0.86 18.60 -4.13
CA PRO A 123 -2.11 17.83 -4.11
C PRO A 123 -1.92 16.34 -4.37
N VAL A 124 -0.94 15.95 -5.19
CA VAL A 124 -0.59 14.56 -5.48
C VAL A 124 0.09 13.92 -4.28
N GLN A 125 1.03 14.64 -3.67
CA GLN A 125 1.70 14.20 -2.46
C GLN A 125 0.72 14.00 -1.29
N ALA A 126 -0.21 14.96 -1.10
CA ALA A 126 -1.26 14.90 -0.09
C ALA A 126 -2.21 13.72 -0.30
N LEU A 127 -2.56 13.39 -1.56
CA LEU A 127 -3.36 12.23 -1.90
C LEU A 127 -2.73 10.94 -1.34
N LEU A 128 -1.45 10.70 -1.64
CA LEU A 128 -0.77 9.49 -1.16
C LEU A 128 -0.51 9.52 0.36
N ALA A 129 -0.24 10.69 0.92
CA ALA A 129 -0.10 10.85 2.37
C ALA A 129 -1.39 10.45 3.11
N LYS A 130 -2.55 10.81 2.56
CA LYS A 130 -3.86 10.42 3.10
C LYS A 130 -4.04 8.90 3.10
N GLU A 131 -3.64 8.20 2.05
CA GLU A 131 -3.74 6.75 1.99
C GLU A 131 -2.76 6.07 2.98
N ARG A 132 -1.54 6.60 3.15
CA ARG A 132 -0.61 6.13 4.20
C ARG A 132 -1.16 6.36 5.61
N GLN A 133 -1.88 7.48 5.85
CA GLN A 133 -2.57 7.73 7.11
C GLN A 133 -3.70 6.73 7.37
N ARG A 134 -4.46 6.34 6.34
CA ARG A 134 -5.49 5.29 6.46
C ARG A 134 -4.89 3.95 6.88
N THR A 135 -3.77 3.56 6.28
CA THR A 135 -3.06 2.33 6.68
C THR A 135 -2.61 2.39 8.14
N ARG A 136 -2.01 3.52 8.58
CA ARG A 136 -1.63 3.71 9.99
C ARG A 136 -2.84 3.64 10.92
N ALA A 137 -3.95 4.24 10.54
CA ALA A 137 -5.20 4.18 11.31
C ALA A 137 -5.73 2.73 11.42
N GLY A 138 -5.59 1.91 10.37
CA GLY A 138 -5.95 0.50 10.38
C GLY A 138 -5.11 -0.31 11.38
N PHE A 139 -3.78 -0.17 11.38
CA PHE A 139 -2.91 -0.79 12.38
C PHE A 139 -3.30 -0.36 13.80
N ARG A 140 -3.55 0.94 14.00
CA ARG A 140 -3.97 1.49 15.30
C ARG A 140 -5.31 0.92 15.75
N ALA A 141 -6.27 0.72 14.84
CA ALA A 141 -7.54 0.10 15.15
C ALA A 141 -7.38 -1.36 15.60
N CYS A 142 -6.53 -2.15 14.93
CA CYS A 142 -6.23 -3.51 15.33
C CYS A 142 -5.61 -3.58 16.74
N VAL A 143 -4.61 -2.75 17.03
CA VAL A 143 -3.99 -2.71 18.36
C VAL A 143 -5.00 -2.30 19.44
N LYS A 144 -5.85 -1.29 19.18
CA LYS A 144 -6.91 -0.89 20.11
C LYS A 144 -7.92 -2.01 20.37
N ARG A 145 -8.32 -2.77 19.34
CA ARG A 145 -9.20 -3.95 19.52
C ARG A 145 -8.54 -5.00 20.39
N ALA A 146 -7.26 -5.28 20.19
CA ALA A 146 -6.52 -6.25 20.98
C ALA A 146 -6.37 -5.84 22.46
N ILE A 147 -6.18 -4.55 22.74
CA ILE A 147 -6.19 -4.04 24.12
C ILE A 147 -7.59 -4.18 24.72
N ALA A 148 -8.62 -3.78 24.00
CA ALA A 148 -10.01 -3.83 24.48
C ALA A 148 -10.50 -5.27 24.75
N SER A 149 -10.01 -6.26 23.98
CA SER A 149 -10.30 -7.68 24.18
C SER A 149 -9.45 -8.34 25.29
N GLY A 150 -8.43 -7.66 25.80
CA GLY A 150 -7.47 -8.21 26.77
C GLY A 150 -6.40 -9.11 26.14
N GLU A 151 -6.26 -9.13 24.81
CA GLU A 151 -5.18 -9.85 24.11
C GLU A 151 -3.83 -9.17 24.33
N LEU A 152 -3.80 -7.84 24.31
CA LEU A 152 -2.62 -7.03 24.57
C LEU A 152 -2.74 -6.27 25.90
N ARG A 153 -1.60 -6.07 26.57
CA ARG A 153 -1.53 -5.19 27.74
C ARG A 153 -1.70 -3.73 27.32
N ASP A 154 -2.41 -2.96 28.11
CA ASP A 154 -2.50 -1.51 27.97
C ASP A 154 -1.25 -0.86 28.61
N CYS A 155 -0.26 -0.56 27.79
CA CYS A 155 1.03 -0.02 28.25
C CYS A 155 1.75 0.74 27.11
N PRO A 156 2.73 1.61 27.43
CA PRO A 156 3.47 2.38 26.43
C PRO A 156 4.12 1.54 25.32
N ALA A 157 4.57 0.33 25.61
CA ALA A 157 5.17 -0.56 24.62
C ALA A 157 4.14 -1.01 23.56
N THR A 158 2.87 -1.15 23.94
CA THR A 158 1.78 -1.53 23.02
C THR A 158 1.32 -0.35 22.18
N GLU A 159 1.34 0.86 22.74
CA GLU A 159 0.91 2.07 22.03
C GLU A 159 1.78 2.41 20.82
N VAL A 160 3.05 2.00 20.80
CA VAL A 160 3.98 2.26 19.68
C VAL A 160 3.92 1.21 18.57
N LEU A 161 3.27 0.05 18.79
CA LEU A 161 3.17 -1.03 17.80
C LEU A 161 2.63 -0.57 16.43
N PRO A 162 1.55 0.25 16.35
CA PRO A 162 1.05 0.74 15.07
C PRO A 162 2.09 1.50 14.25
N ASP A 163 2.92 2.30 14.91
CA ASP A 163 3.96 3.09 14.24
C ASP A 163 5.12 2.19 13.80
N ILE A 164 5.47 1.18 14.60
CA ILE A 164 6.47 0.17 14.23
C ILE A 164 6.02 -0.60 12.99
N PHE A 165 4.79 -1.15 12.96
CA PHE A 165 4.26 -1.88 11.81
C PHE A 165 4.14 -0.99 10.57
N THR A 166 3.71 0.26 10.73
CA THR A 166 3.62 1.21 9.62
C THR A 166 4.99 1.53 9.04
N THR A 167 5.99 1.79 9.90
CA THR A 167 7.37 2.10 9.48
C THR A 167 7.99 0.92 8.77
N PHE A 168 7.81 -0.31 9.30
CA PHE A 168 8.28 -1.53 8.67
C PHE A 168 7.63 -1.74 7.29
N LEU A 169 6.29 -1.59 7.20
CA LEU A 169 5.55 -1.70 5.94
C LEU A 169 6.08 -0.72 4.88
N HIS A 170 6.37 0.51 5.26
CA HIS A 170 6.92 1.51 4.34
C HIS A 170 8.36 1.17 3.94
N GLY A 171 9.19 0.69 4.87
CA GLY A 171 10.56 0.26 4.62
C GLY A 171 10.64 -0.90 3.63
N MET A 172 9.70 -1.85 3.69
CA MET A 172 9.63 -2.96 2.73
C MET A 172 9.57 -2.49 1.27
N THR A 173 9.05 -1.28 1.01
CA THR A 173 9.00 -0.73 -0.36
C THR A 173 10.40 -0.49 -0.92
N CYS A 174 11.33 0.01 -0.12
CA CYS A 174 12.72 0.19 -0.53
C CYS A 174 13.40 -1.18 -0.74
N GLU A 175 13.27 -2.07 0.25
CA GLU A 175 13.87 -3.40 0.20
C GLU A 175 13.40 -4.20 -1.03
N ALA A 176 12.11 -4.16 -1.34
CA ALA A 176 11.56 -4.83 -2.53
C ALA A 176 12.08 -4.21 -3.84
N ARG A 177 12.24 -2.89 -3.89
CA ARG A 177 12.79 -2.18 -5.06
C ARG A 177 14.28 -2.46 -5.25
N ASP A 178 15.02 -2.67 -4.15
CA ASP A 178 16.44 -3.03 -4.16
C ASP A 178 16.66 -4.53 -4.46
N GLY A 179 15.57 -5.29 -4.64
CA GLY A 179 15.62 -6.70 -5.03
C GLY A 179 15.83 -7.66 -3.86
N VAL A 180 15.58 -7.24 -2.63
CA VAL A 180 15.57 -8.14 -1.47
C VAL A 180 14.50 -9.21 -1.70
N ARG A 181 14.89 -10.48 -1.51
CA ARG A 181 14.00 -11.62 -1.76
C ARG A 181 12.86 -11.66 -0.75
N SER A 182 11.70 -12.12 -1.22
CA SER A 182 10.49 -12.24 -0.38
C SER A 182 10.72 -13.08 0.87
N GLU A 183 11.55 -14.13 0.81
CA GLU A 183 11.85 -14.98 1.97
C GLU A 183 12.54 -14.19 3.10
N ASN A 184 13.38 -13.21 2.78
CA ASN A 184 14.02 -12.36 3.77
C ASN A 184 13.01 -11.41 4.42
N LEU A 185 12.08 -10.86 3.64
CA LEU A 185 11.00 -10.02 4.16
C LEU A 185 10.07 -10.83 5.07
N GLU A 186 9.74 -12.07 4.69
CA GLU A 186 8.94 -12.99 5.51
C GLU A 186 9.61 -13.33 6.84
N ALA A 187 10.94 -13.58 6.84
CA ALA A 187 11.70 -13.82 8.06
C ALA A 187 11.71 -12.57 8.97
N ALA A 188 11.86 -11.39 8.38
CA ALA A 188 11.81 -10.13 9.12
C ALA A 188 10.41 -9.86 9.72
N ILE A 189 9.33 -10.18 8.99
CA ILE A 189 7.95 -10.09 9.51
C ILE A 189 7.76 -11.04 10.69
N THR A 190 8.26 -12.26 10.60
CA THR A 190 8.18 -13.24 11.70
C THR A 190 8.86 -12.70 12.96
N SER A 191 10.04 -12.10 12.81
CA SER A 191 10.76 -11.48 13.93
C SER A 191 10.03 -10.23 14.45
N LEU A 192 9.44 -9.42 13.56
CA LEU A 192 8.67 -8.23 13.94
C LEU A 192 7.44 -8.59 14.79
N LEU A 193 6.75 -9.68 14.46
CA LEU A 193 5.55 -10.12 15.18
C LEU A 193 5.87 -10.59 16.62
N THR A 194 7.12 -10.94 16.93
CA THR A 194 7.51 -11.24 18.32
C THR A 194 7.30 -10.05 19.25
N LEU A 195 7.29 -8.80 18.75
CA LEU A 195 6.97 -7.61 19.54
C LEU A 195 5.51 -7.63 20.01
N TRP A 196 4.60 -8.11 19.16
CA TRP A 196 3.21 -8.34 19.53
C TRP A 196 3.12 -9.41 20.60
N ASP A 197 3.75 -10.57 20.35
CA ASP A 197 3.69 -11.72 21.26
C ASP A 197 4.27 -11.39 22.63
N ALA A 198 5.35 -10.61 22.71
CA ALA A 198 5.92 -10.11 23.97
C ALA A 198 5.02 -9.13 24.72
N SER A 199 4.09 -8.49 24.02
CA SER A 199 3.12 -7.54 24.57
C SER A 199 1.78 -8.21 24.95
N ALA A 200 1.58 -9.47 24.57
CA ALA A 200 0.37 -10.22 24.84
C ALA A 200 0.18 -10.49 26.35
N VAL A 201 -1.08 -10.58 26.76
CA VAL A 201 -1.44 -11.02 28.11
C VAL A 201 -1.27 -12.53 28.19
N VAL A 202 -0.40 -13.02 29.07
CA VAL A 202 -0.21 -14.45 29.30
C VAL A 202 -1.42 -14.97 30.09
N PRO A 203 -2.24 -15.89 29.54
CA PRO A 203 -3.30 -16.50 30.33
C PRO A 203 -2.70 -17.30 31.49
N GLY A 204 -2.93 -16.89 32.75
CA GLY A 204 -2.69 -17.79 33.86
C GLY A 204 -1.61 -17.46 34.90
N THR A 205 -1.31 -16.17 35.18
CA THR A 205 -0.53 -15.84 36.41
C THR A 205 -1.32 -15.04 37.44
N GLY A 206 -2.66 -15.17 37.42
CA GLY A 206 -3.49 -14.64 38.49
C GLY A 206 -3.41 -15.49 39.74
N LYS A 207 -2.28 -15.47 40.48
CA LYS A 207 -2.30 -15.84 41.90
C LYS A 207 -2.95 -14.67 42.65
N HIS A 208 -4.22 -14.83 42.99
CA HIS A 208 -4.82 -14.05 44.09
C HIS A 208 -3.90 -14.16 45.32
N PRO A 209 -3.43 -13.07 45.95
CA PRO A 209 -2.94 -13.17 47.27
C PRO A 209 -4.12 -13.57 48.17
N LYS A 210 -4.07 -14.77 48.75
CA LYS A 210 -4.92 -15.12 49.85
C LYS A 210 -4.55 -14.20 51.01
N ASN A 211 -5.45 -13.30 51.36
CA ASN A 211 -5.39 -12.61 52.64
C ASN A 211 -5.50 -13.65 53.75
N PHE A 212 -4.48 -13.70 54.56
CA PHE A 212 -4.52 -14.21 55.96
C PHE A 212 -4.60 -13.03 56.89
#